data_3bd7da3879d70de565720feae6c66b87
#
_entry.id   3bd7da3879d70de565720feae6c66b87
#
_cell.length_a   1.000
_cell.length_b   1.000
_cell.length_c   1.000
_cell.angle_alpha   90.00
_cell.angle_beta   90.00
_cell.angle_gamma   90.00
#
_symmetry.space_group_name_H-M   'P 1'
#
loop_
_entity.id
_entity.type
_entity.pdbx_description
1 polymer ?
#
loop_
_entity_poly.entity_id
_entity_poly.type
_entity_poly.pdbx_seq_one_letter_code
_entity_poly.pdbx_strand_id
1 'polypeptide(L)'
;MAITKQLYAVSYIYENGDNATYLNHSLNDAVNEAETFVKDLIENPDEGQLDYDYEVNQLNEEAWFEVFYASSGETYMKIYINKVYC
;
A
#
# COMPACT_ATOMS: atom_id res chain seq x y z
N MET A 1 27.24 -8.08 -19.12
CA MET A 1 26.42 -6.91 -18.76
C MET A 1 25.40 -7.28 -17.71
N ALA A 2 25.39 -6.58 -16.60
CA ALA A 2 24.38 -6.83 -15.57
C ALA A 2 23.07 -6.16 -15.96
N ILE A 3 21.99 -6.93 -15.92
CA ILE A 3 20.64 -6.39 -16.15
C ILE A 3 20.03 -6.11 -14.79
N THR A 4 19.81 -4.85 -14.49
CA THR A 4 19.14 -4.46 -13.27
C THR A 4 17.64 -4.56 -13.47
N LYS A 5 16.99 -5.42 -12.69
CA LYS A 5 15.54 -5.50 -12.70
C LYS A 5 14.96 -4.41 -11.81
N GLN A 6 13.95 -3.75 -12.33
CA GLN A 6 13.22 -2.73 -11.61
C GLN A 6 11.94 -3.37 -11.08
N LEU A 7 11.80 -3.34 -9.76
CA LEU A 7 10.64 -3.89 -9.09
C LEU A 7 9.99 -2.81 -8.23
N TYR A 8 8.77 -3.07 -7.80
CA TYR A 8 8.02 -2.15 -6.95
C TYR A 8 7.67 -2.87 -5.65
N ALA A 9 8.18 -2.36 -4.55
CA ALA A 9 7.93 -2.92 -3.23
C ALA A 9 6.66 -2.32 -2.65
N VAL A 10 5.73 -3.18 -2.25
CA VAL A 10 4.50 -2.78 -1.57
C VAL A 10 4.67 -3.16 -0.12
N SER A 11 4.82 -2.17 0.75
CA SER A 11 5.06 -2.39 2.18
C SER A 11 3.80 -2.07 2.97
N TYR A 12 3.28 -3.07 3.67
CA TYR A 12 2.10 -2.94 4.53
C TYR A 12 2.57 -2.79 5.97
N ILE A 13 2.24 -1.67 6.60
CA ILE A 13 2.67 -1.35 7.95
C ILE A 13 1.44 -1.16 8.83
N TYR A 14 1.23 -2.08 9.76
CA TYR A 14 0.11 -2.03 10.70
C TYR A 14 0.46 -1.21 11.93
N GLU A 15 -0.55 -0.66 12.56
CA GLU A 15 -0.42 0.17 13.76
C GLU A 15 0.24 -0.59 14.92
N ASN A 16 0.03 -1.90 15.00
CA ASN A 16 0.63 -2.75 16.04
C ASN A 16 2.10 -3.08 15.81
N GLY A 17 2.68 -2.60 14.71
CA GLY A 17 4.08 -2.83 14.38
C GLY A 17 4.32 -3.98 13.42
N ASP A 18 3.31 -4.77 13.10
CA ASP A 18 3.44 -5.82 12.10
C ASP A 18 3.66 -5.20 10.73
N ASN A 19 4.46 -5.87 9.90
CA ASN A 19 4.68 -5.41 8.54
C ASN A 19 4.90 -6.59 7.59
N ALA A 20 4.67 -6.31 6.31
CA ALA A 20 4.91 -7.28 5.24
C ALA A 20 5.27 -6.51 3.98
N THR A 21 6.14 -7.07 3.16
CA THR A 21 6.55 -6.45 1.91
C THR A 21 6.44 -7.45 0.78
N TYR A 22 5.82 -7.03 -0.32
CA TYR A 22 5.65 -7.83 -1.53
C TYR A 22 6.23 -7.08 -2.71
N LEU A 23 6.71 -7.83 -3.71
CA LEU A 23 7.32 -7.24 -4.90
C LEU A 23 6.41 -7.43 -6.11
N ASN A 24 6.34 -6.40 -6.94
CA ASN A 24 5.56 -6.39 -8.17
C ASN A 24 6.42 -5.91 -9.33
N HIS A 25 6.05 -6.29 -10.55
CA HIS A 25 6.83 -5.96 -11.75
C HIS A 25 6.51 -4.59 -12.33
N SER A 26 5.38 -3.99 -11.96
CA SER A 26 5.01 -2.66 -12.45
C SER A 26 4.35 -1.85 -11.34
N LEU A 27 4.37 -0.53 -11.51
CA LEU A 27 3.69 0.37 -10.58
C LEU A 27 2.19 0.10 -10.59
N ASN A 28 1.60 -0.10 -11.77
CA ASN A 28 0.17 -0.37 -11.89
C ASN A 28 -0.23 -1.63 -11.15
N ASP A 29 0.55 -2.70 -11.26
CA ASP A 29 0.28 -3.95 -10.54
C ASP A 29 0.38 -3.74 -9.03
N ALA A 30 1.39 -2.99 -8.59
CA ALA A 30 1.58 -2.68 -7.17
C ALA A 30 0.40 -1.87 -6.61
N VAL A 31 -0.02 -0.84 -7.34
CA VAL A 31 -1.15 0.00 -6.94
C VAL A 31 -2.45 -0.81 -6.92
N ASN A 32 -2.67 -1.65 -7.93
CA ASN A 32 -3.87 -2.49 -7.99
C ASN A 32 -3.92 -3.48 -6.83
N GLU A 33 -2.79 -4.07 -6.47
CA GLU A 33 -2.72 -4.98 -5.32
C GLU A 33 -3.10 -4.26 -4.03
N ALA A 34 -2.49 -3.09 -3.80
CA ALA A 34 -2.76 -2.31 -2.59
C ALA A 34 -4.21 -1.85 -2.54
N GLU A 35 -4.74 -1.35 -3.66
CA GLU A 35 -6.11 -0.88 -3.74
C GLU A 35 -7.11 -2.00 -3.47
N THR A 36 -6.89 -3.18 -4.06
CA THR A 36 -7.74 -4.35 -3.84
C THR A 36 -7.76 -4.74 -2.37
N PHE A 37 -6.59 -4.74 -1.74
CA PHE A 37 -6.46 -5.07 -0.33
C PHE A 37 -7.23 -4.06 0.54
N VAL A 38 -7.07 -2.77 0.27
CA VAL A 38 -7.74 -1.71 1.04
C VAL A 38 -9.25 -1.79 0.88
N LYS A 39 -9.73 -2.00 -0.34
CA LYS A 39 -11.16 -2.11 -0.60
C LYS A 39 -11.78 -3.30 0.11
N ASP A 40 -11.06 -4.42 0.15
CA ASP A 40 -11.51 -5.61 0.86
C ASP A 40 -11.62 -5.35 2.37
N LEU A 41 -10.64 -4.65 2.94
CA LEU A 41 -10.69 -4.26 4.35
C LEU A 41 -11.90 -3.38 4.66
N ILE A 42 -12.19 -2.43 3.79
CA ILE A 42 -13.29 -1.48 4.00
C ILE A 42 -14.65 -2.18 3.86
N GLU A 43 -14.77 -3.12 2.93
CA GLU A 43 -16.01 -3.86 2.73
C GLU A 43 -16.29 -4.89 3.83
N ASN A 44 -15.24 -5.39 4.46
CA ASN A 44 -15.34 -6.42 5.50
C ASN A 44 -14.60 -5.99 6.77
N PRO A 45 -15.04 -4.90 7.43
CA PRO A 45 -14.35 -4.40 8.59
C PRO A 45 -14.57 -5.28 9.81
N ASP A 46 -13.47 -5.72 10.43
CA ASP A 46 -13.55 -6.52 11.66
C ASP A 46 -13.73 -5.66 12.91
N GLU A 47 -13.26 -4.42 12.89
CA GLU A 47 -13.16 -3.58 14.08
C GLU A 47 -13.79 -2.19 13.93
N GLY A 48 -14.79 -2.07 13.09
CA GLY A 48 -15.45 -0.79 12.88
C GLY A 48 -15.23 -0.28 11.48
N GLN A 49 -15.84 0.85 11.18
CA GLN A 49 -15.82 1.40 9.83
C GLN A 49 -14.47 2.04 9.52
N LEU A 50 -13.89 1.63 8.39
CA LEU A 50 -12.62 2.15 7.89
C LEU A 50 -12.85 2.99 6.65
N ASP A 51 -11.93 3.92 6.41
CA ASP A 51 -11.88 4.71 5.19
C ASP A 51 -10.41 4.84 4.80
N TYR A 52 -10.12 5.42 3.64
CA TYR A 52 -8.74 5.53 3.20
C TYR A 52 -8.49 6.75 2.34
N ASP A 53 -7.23 7.20 2.34
CA ASP A 53 -6.69 8.17 1.41
C ASP A 53 -5.53 7.55 0.66
N TYR A 54 -5.23 8.08 -0.53
CA TYR A 54 -4.10 7.59 -1.29
C TYR A 54 -3.60 8.65 -2.26
N GLU A 55 -2.36 8.46 -2.71
CA GLU A 55 -1.77 9.28 -3.75
C GLU A 55 -0.85 8.42 -4.60
N VAL A 56 -0.90 8.59 -5.91
CA VAL A 56 -0.01 7.91 -6.85
C VAL A 56 0.79 8.97 -7.58
N ASN A 57 2.12 8.92 -7.45
CA ASN A 57 3.02 9.82 -8.14
C ASN A 57 3.68 9.08 -9.30
N GLN A 58 3.11 9.22 -10.48
CA GLN A 58 3.59 8.55 -11.69
C GLN A 58 5.02 8.99 -12.06
N LEU A 59 5.35 10.23 -11.81
CA LEU A 59 6.65 10.79 -12.18
C LEU A 59 7.78 10.15 -11.37
N ASN A 60 7.57 10.00 -10.07
CA ASN A 60 8.55 9.39 -9.16
C ASN A 60 8.35 7.89 -9.01
N GLU A 61 7.31 7.34 -9.64
CA GLU A 61 6.98 5.92 -9.59
C GLU A 61 6.83 5.41 -8.16
N GLU A 62 6.07 6.14 -7.37
CA GLU A 62 5.78 5.79 -5.98
C GLU A 62 4.33 6.08 -5.65
N ALA A 63 3.83 5.48 -4.58
CA ALA A 63 2.46 5.67 -4.14
C ALA A 63 2.36 5.38 -2.65
N TRP A 64 1.27 5.84 -2.04
CA TRP A 64 0.98 5.51 -0.66
C TRP A 64 -0.53 5.41 -0.46
N PHE A 65 -0.92 4.61 0.52
CA PHE A 65 -2.29 4.50 1.00
C PHE A 65 -2.26 4.63 2.51
N GLU A 66 -3.26 5.26 3.06
CA GLU A 66 -3.46 5.31 4.52
C GLU A 66 -4.88 4.88 4.81
N VAL A 67 -5.02 3.86 5.64
CA VAL A 67 -6.33 3.37 6.09
C VAL A 67 -6.54 3.84 7.53
N PHE A 68 -7.67 4.40 7.81
CA PHE A 68 -7.94 5.00 9.12
C PHE A 68 -9.39 4.70 9.55
N TYR A 69 -9.62 4.83 10.85
CA TYR A 69 -10.96 4.67 11.41
C TYR A 69 -11.80 5.89 11.07
N ALA A 70 -12.95 5.68 10.43
CA ALA A 70 -13.82 6.77 9.99
C ALA A 70 -14.33 7.62 11.15
N SER A 71 -14.52 7.04 12.32
CA SER A 71 -15.06 7.75 13.48
C SER A 71 -14.03 8.61 14.21
N SER A 72 -12.80 8.14 14.33
CA SER A 72 -11.76 8.83 15.10
C SER A 72 -10.68 9.48 14.26
N GLY A 73 -10.50 9.02 13.02
CA GLY A 73 -9.40 9.47 12.17
C GLY A 73 -8.06 8.83 12.51
N GLU A 74 -8.01 7.94 13.49
CA GLU A 74 -6.77 7.27 13.83
C GLU A 74 -6.34 6.29 12.76
N THR A 75 -5.04 6.24 12.49
CA THR A 75 -4.49 5.36 11.47
C THR A 75 -4.61 3.89 11.87
N TYR A 76 -5.17 3.09 10.97
CA TYR A 76 -5.23 1.64 11.13
C TYR A 76 -3.99 0.98 10.52
N MET A 77 -3.63 1.37 9.29
CA MET A 77 -2.43 0.88 8.62
C MET A 77 -2.02 1.84 7.53
N LYS A 78 -0.76 1.72 7.10
CA LYS A 78 -0.23 2.46 5.96
C LYS A 78 0.37 1.51 4.95
N ILE A 79 0.31 1.87 3.68
CA ILE A 79 0.91 1.11 2.60
C ILE A 79 1.79 2.06 1.80
N TYR A 80 3.04 1.67 1.58
CA TYR A 80 3.98 2.45 0.78
C TYR A 80 4.43 1.63 -0.42
N ILE A 81 4.46 2.27 -1.57
CA ILE A 81 4.92 1.64 -2.82
C ILE A 81 6.11 2.44 -3.32
N ASN A 82 7.25 1.77 -3.44
CA ASN A 82 8.50 2.37 -3.88
C ASN A 82 9.18 1.50 -4.92
N LYS A 83 9.88 2.16 -5.82
CA LYS A 83 10.69 1.46 -6.81
C LYS A 83 11.97 0.96 -6.15
N VAL A 84 12.32 -0.30 -6.42
CA VAL A 84 13.55 -0.91 -5.92
C VAL A 84 14.28 -1.59 -7.08
N TYR A 85 15.57 -1.76 -6.94
CA TYR A 85 16.41 -2.40 -7.93
C TYR A 85 17.01 -3.67 -7.34
N CYS A 86 17.03 -4.72 -8.16
CA CYS A 86 17.63 -6.00 -7.78
C CYS A 86 18.81 -6.34 -8.63
#